data_13c913ef1dea5e8e2f9242aa1fc75d47
#
_entry.id   13c913ef1dea5e8e2f9242aa1fc75d47
#
_cell.length_a   1.000
_cell.length_b   1.000
_cell.length_c   1.000
_cell.angle_alpha   90.00
_cell.angle_beta   90.00
_cell.angle_gamma   90.00
#
_symmetry.space_group_name_H-M   'P 1'
#
loop_
_entity.id
_entity.type
_entity.pdbx_description
1 polymer ?
#
loop_
_entity_poly.entity_id
_entity_poly.type
_entity_poly.pdbx_seq_one_letter_code
_entity_poly.pdbx_strand_id
1 'polypeptide(L)'
;VSLLELLPNPADAYRVVGVGAGHSVGEITAAAASNIISGEQAMVFVRERGKAMAAAAANTPTGMSAVLGGDAEVVLAKLAEHGLTPANNNGAGQIVAGGTMEQLAALANDPPEGARVRPLQVAGAFHTVHMAPAVSTLARYARSISTHDPRTALLSNADGSVVHSGVEFLTRLVTQVNNPVRWDLCMQTMAELGVTAVIELPPAGTLTGLIKRALP
;
A
#
# COMPACT_ATOMS: atom_id res chain seq x y z
N VAL A 1 18.97 8.76 12.43
CA VAL A 1 18.32 9.66 13.40
C VAL A 1 16.84 9.46 13.23
N SER A 2 16.20 8.86 14.19
CA SER A 2 14.77 8.66 14.13
C SER A 2 14.05 9.96 14.50
N LEU A 3 12.85 10.15 13.96
CA LEU A 3 11.94 11.22 14.39
C LEU A 3 11.77 11.24 15.92
N LEU A 4 11.92 10.07 16.54
CA LEU A 4 11.85 9.88 17.99
C LEU A 4 12.92 10.66 18.77
N GLU A 5 14.08 10.95 18.15
CA GLU A 5 15.14 11.76 18.77
C GLU A 5 14.85 13.26 18.72
N LEU A 6 13.92 13.68 17.85
CA LEU A 6 13.50 15.08 17.75
C LEU A 6 12.38 15.44 18.74
N LEU A 7 11.84 14.46 19.43
CA LEU A 7 10.73 14.63 20.36
C LEU A 7 11.22 14.41 21.79
N PRO A 8 10.83 15.27 22.74
CA PRO A 8 11.27 15.16 24.14
C PRO A 8 10.97 13.80 24.78
N ASN A 9 9.90 13.15 24.31
CA ASN A 9 9.53 11.79 24.69
C ASN A 9 8.92 11.09 23.48
N PRO A 10 9.51 9.99 22.97
CA PRO A 10 8.99 9.24 21.83
C PRO A 10 7.53 8.77 22.00
N ALA A 11 7.12 8.45 23.23
CA ALA A 11 5.75 8.04 23.51
C ALA A 11 4.73 9.18 23.30
N ASP A 12 5.18 10.44 23.37
CA ASP A 12 4.30 11.60 23.16
C ASP A 12 4.08 11.90 21.68
N ALA A 13 4.95 11.43 20.79
CA ALA A 13 4.74 11.54 19.35
C ALA A 13 3.42 10.91 18.93
N TYR A 14 3.11 9.72 19.46
CA TYR A 14 1.88 9.02 19.15
C TYR A 14 0.64 9.63 19.80
N ARG A 15 0.80 10.48 20.82
CA ARG A 15 -0.31 11.20 21.47
C ARG A 15 -0.82 12.37 20.62
N VAL A 16 0.05 12.95 19.78
CA VAL A 16 -0.29 14.10 18.93
C VAL A 16 -0.64 13.70 17.50
N VAL A 17 -0.41 12.42 17.15
CA VAL A 17 -0.79 11.89 15.83
C VAL A 17 -2.28 11.55 15.84
N GLY A 18 -3.07 12.28 15.06
CA GLY A 18 -4.51 12.03 14.92
C GLY A 18 -4.82 10.85 13.99
N VAL A 19 -3.99 10.62 12.96
CA VAL A 19 -4.23 9.60 11.93
C VAL A 19 -2.92 8.91 11.57
N GLY A 20 -2.94 7.59 11.52
CA GLY A 20 -1.87 6.75 10.98
C GLY A 20 -2.27 6.15 9.63
N ALA A 21 -1.32 6.05 8.71
CA ALA A 21 -1.48 5.34 7.45
C ALA A 21 -0.15 4.77 6.98
N GLY A 22 -0.21 3.73 6.18
CA GLY A 22 0.97 3.16 5.50
C GLY A 22 0.61 2.76 4.10
N HIS A 23 1.54 2.85 3.16
CA HIS A 23 1.35 2.39 1.80
C HIS A 23 1.90 0.97 1.67
N SER A 24 1.09 0.00 1.28
CA SER A 24 1.48 -1.39 1.10
C SER A 24 2.20 -1.96 2.35
N VAL A 25 3.48 -2.28 2.27
CA VAL A 25 4.27 -2.77 3.41
C VAL A 25 4.24 -1.80 4.60
N GLY A 26 4.05 -0.51 4.37
CA GLY A 26 3.93 0.52 5.39
C GLY A 26 2.73 0.33 6.32
N GLU A 27 1.67 -0.37 5.90
CA GLU A 27 0.56 -0.70 6.81
C GLU A 27 0.99 -1.58 7.99
N ILE A 28 2.04 -2.41 7.82
CA ILE A 28 2.58 -3.23 8.92
C ILE A 28 3.27 -2.32 9.96
N THR A 29 4.02 -1.33 9.50
CA THR A 29 4.64 -0.33 10.38
C THR A 29 3.57 0.51 11.09
N ALA A 30 2.55 0.94 10.35
CA ALA A 30 1.43 1.71 10.90
C ALA A 30 0.64 0.90 11.95
N ALA A 31 0.45 -0.41 11.73
CA ALA A 31 -0.19 -1.31 12.70
C ALA A 31 0.63 -1.40 14.01
N ALA A 32 1.95 -1.53 13.91
CA ALA A 32 2.81 -1.55 15.10
C ALA A 32 2.80 -0.19 15.83
N ALA A 33 2.88 0.92 15.08
CA ALA A 33 2.84 2.26 15.65
C ALA A 33 1.51 2.58 16.34
N SER A 34 0.40 2.06 15.81
CA SER A 34 -0.95 2.20 16.39
C SER A 34 -1.26 1.16 17.48
N ASN A 35 -0.27 0.34 17.88
CA ASN A 35 -0.37 -0.69 18.92
C ASN A 35 -1.30 -1.86 18.57
N ILE A 36 -1.60 -2.12 17.30
CA ILE A 36 -2.36 -3.30 16.88
C ILE A 36 -1.55 -4.58 17.10
N ILE A 37 -0.27 -4.56 16.73
CA ILE A 37 0.70 -5.65 16.89
C ILE A 37 1.98 -5.12 17.51
N SER A 38 2.78 -6.00 18.12
CA SER A 38 4.10 -5.59 18.62
C SER A 38 5.10 -5.35 17.49
N GLY A 39 6.19 -4.61 17.78
CA GLY A 39 7.27 -4.39 16.82
C GLY A 39 7.92 -5.72 16.37
N GLU A 40 8.07 -6.67 17.28
CA GLU A 40 8.61 -8.01 16.98
C GLU A 40 7.68 -8.79 16.05
N GLN A 41 6.37 -8.75 16.32
CA GLN A 41 5.37 -9.37 15.45
C GLN A 41 5.37 -8.74 14.04
N ALA A 42 5.49 -7.40 13.97
CA ALA A 42 5.60 -6.68 12.71
C ALA A 42 6.85 -7.10 11.91
N MET A 43 8.02 -7.23 12.57
CA MET A 43 9.27 -7.66 11.93
C MET A 43 9.17 -9.09 11.40
N VAL A 44 8.55 -9.99 12.15
CA VAL A 44 8.30 -11.36 11.67
C VAL A 44 7.33 -11.35 10.50
N PHE A 45 6.23 -10.62 10.59
CA PHE A 45 5.20 -10.57 9.56
C PHE A 45 5.75 -9.99 8.24
N VAL A 46 6.53 -8.89 8.29
CA VAL A 46 7.13 -8.29 7.08
C VAL A 46 8.13 -9.24 6.41
N ARG A 47 8.93 -9.98 7.21
CA ARG A 47 9.84 -10.99 6.70
C ARG A 47 9.09 -12.12 5.95
N GLU A 48 8.05 -12.66 6.57
CA GLU A 48 7.27 -13.75 5.97
C GLU A 48 6.45 -13.27 4.78
N ARG A 49 5.96 -12.01 4.82
CA ARG A 49 5.33 -11.37 3.67
C ARG A 49 6.29 -11.30 2.48
N GLY A 50 7.51 -10.82 2.70
CA GLY A 50 8.52 -10.73 1.64
C GLY A 50 8.84 -12.09 1.02
N LYS A 51 9.03 -13.13 1.85
CA LYS A 51 9.29 -14.50 1.39
C LYS A 51 8.12 -15.08 0.59
N ALA A 52 6.90 -14.94 1.11
CA ALA A 52 5.71 -15.46 0.47
C ALA A 52 5.43 -14.79 -0.88
N MET A 53 5.58 -13.45 -0.95
CA MET A 53 5.44 -12.69 -2.19
C MET A 53 6.54 -13.03 -3.21
N ALA A 54 7.79 -13.21 -2.77
CA ALA A 54 8.88 -13.64 -3.64
C ALA A 54 8.63 -15.04 -4.23
N ALA A 55 8.16 -15.98 -3.40
CA ALA A 55 7.78 -17.31 -3.85
C ALA A 55 6.62 -17.28 -4.85
N ALA A 56 5.60 -16.43 -4.62
CA ALA A 56 4.50 -16.26 -5.56
C ALA A 56 4.96 -15.65 -6.90
N ALA A 57 5.85 -14.64 -6.86
CA ALA A 57 6.40 -13.99 -8.04
C ALA A 57 7.24 -14.94 -8.91
N ALA A 58 7.86 -15.95 -8.31
CA ALA A 58 8.66 -16.94 -9.03
C ALA A 58 7.83 -17.91 -9.91
N ASN A 59 6.50 -17.99 -9.69
CA ASN A 59 5.65 -18.93 -10.42
C ASN A 59 5.39 -18.51 -11.87
N THR A 60 5.33 -17.20 -12.13
CA THR A 60 5.01 -16.66 -13.46
C THR A 60 5.76 -15.34 -13.65
N PRO A 61 6.38 -15.12 -14.82
CA PRO A 61 7.00 -13.84 -15.15
C PRO A 61 5.96 -12.72 -15.17
N THR A 62 5.97 -11.88 -14.14
CA THR A 62 5.05 -10.77 -13.97
C THR A 62 5.79 -9.52 -13.55
N GLY A 63 5.17 -8.38 -13.64
CA GLY A 63 5.79 -7.11 -13.29
C GLY A 63 4.76 -6.01 -13.05
N MET A 64 5.25 -4.79 -12.96
CA MET A 64 4.41 -3.60 -12.78
C MET A 64 4.90 -2.45 -13.64
N SER A 65 3.99 -1.58 -14.06
CA SER A 65 4.30 -0.34 -14.75
C SER A 65 3.51 0.83 -14.15
N ALA A 66 4.16 1.95 -13.92
CA ALA A 66 3.49 3.18 -13.55
C ALA A 66 2.88 3.84 -14.79
N VAL A 67 1.61 4.18 -14.70
CA VAL A 67 0.87 4.98 -15.67
C VAL A 67 0.72 6.38 -15.07
N LEU A 68 1.29 7.37 -15.74
CA LEU A 68 1.43 8.74 -15.26
C LEU A 68 0.68 9.70 -16.17
N GLY A 69 -0.31 10.40 -15.66
CA GLY A 69 -1.19 11.29 -16.42
C GLY A 69 -2.36 10.53 -17.03
N GLY A 70 -3.07 11.20 -17.97
CA GLY A 70 -4.30 10.72 -18.53
C GLY A 70 -5.51 10.87 -17.61
N ASP A 71 -6.70 10.70 -18.18
CA ASP A 71 -7.93 10.60 -17.41
C ASP A 71 -8.01 9.24 -16.69
N ALA A 72 -8.41 9.24 -15.42
CA ALA A 72 -8.39 8.02 -14.60
C ALA A 72 -9.32 6.92 -15.13
N GLU A 73 -10.50 7.27 -15.64
CA GLU A 73 -11.46 6.29 -16.20
C GLU A 73 -10.91 5.70 -17.50
N VAL A 74 -10.31 6.53 -18.35
CA VAL A 74 -9.66 6.09 -19.60
C VAL A 74 -8.49 5.16 -19.29
N VAL A 75 -7.66 5.50 -18.29
CA VAL A 75 -6.57 4.64 -17.85
C VAL A 75 -7.09 3.30 -17.35
N LEU A 76 -8.08 3.28 -16.46
CA LEU A 76 -8.65 2.05 -15.91
C LEU A 76 -9.29 1.17 -17.01
N ALA A 77 -10.01 1.77 -17.95
CA ALA A 77 -10.57 1.05 -19.09
C ALA A 77 -9.49 0.40 -19.95
N LYS A 78 -8.40 1.14 -20.24
CA LYS A 78 -7.25 0.63 -21.01
C LYS A 78 -6.54 -0.50 -20.28
N LEU A 79 -6.37 -0.41 -18.96
CA LEU A 79 -5.81 -1.51 -18.16
C LEU A 79 -6.68 -2.76 -18.24
N ALA A 80 -8.01 -2.61 -18.15
CA ALA A 80 -8.94 -3.72 -18.27
C ALA A 80 -8.90 -4.37 -19.66
N GLU A 81 -8.79 -3.57 -20.73
CA GLU A 81 -8.64 -4.04 -22.12
C GLU A 81 -7.42 -4.96 -22.28
N HIS A 82 -6.30 -4.61 -21.64
CA HIS A 82 -5.08 -5.42 -21.66
C HIS A 82 -5.05 -6.50 -20.57
N GLY A 83 -6.13 -6.70 -19.81
CA GLY A 83 -6.21 -7.69 -18.72
C GLY A 83 -5.27 -7.39 -17.53
N LEU A 84 -4.89 -6.12 -17.37
CA LEU A 84 -4.03 -5.66 -16.27
C LEU A 84 -4.86 -5.26 -15.04
N THR A 85 -4.28 -5.45 -13.87
CA THR A 85 -4.87 -5.02 -12.60
C THR A 85 -4.33 -3.64 -12.21
N PRO A 86 -5.18 -2.66 -11.82
CA PRO A 86 -4.72 -1.42 -11.20
C PRO A 86 -4.25 -1.72 -9.76
N ALA A 87 -3.02 -2.20 -9.64
CA ALA A 87 -2.43 -2.69 -8.40
C ALA A 87 -2.28 -1.60 -7.32
N ASN A 88 -2.00 -0.35 -7.72
CA ASN A 88 -2.00 0.80 -6.82
C ASN A 88 -2.72 1.96 -7.51
N ASN A 89 -3.70 2.53 -6.85
CA ASN A 89 -4.21 3.86 -7.19
C ASN A 89 -3.61 4.86 -6.19
N ASN A 90 -2.65 5.63 -6.68
CA ASN A 90 -1.90 6.57 -5.85
C ASN A 90 -2.50 7.99 -5.87
N GLY A 91 -3.59 8.20 -6.60
CA GLY A 91 -4.17 9.52 -6.82
C GLY A 91 -3.28 10.42 -7.68
N ALA A 92 -3.68 11.68 -7.84
CA ALA A 92 -2.93 12.70 -8.57
C ALA A 92 -2.40 12.25 -9.95
N GLY A 93 -3.21 11.47 -10.69
CA GLY A 93 -2.88 10.96 -12.02
C GLY A 93 -1.79 9.88 -12.03
N GLN A 94 -1.63 9.12 -10.94
CA GLN A 94 -0.69 8.00 -10.88
C GLN A 94 -1.41 6.70 -10.53
N ILE A 95 -1.45 5.77 -11.49
CA ILE A 95 -1.93 4.40 -11.31
C ILE A 95 -0.78 3.43 -11.63
N VAL A 96 -0.62 2.39 -10.84
CA VAL A 96 0.35 1.33 -11.10
C VAL A 96 -0.39 0.10 -11.60
N ALA A 97 -0.08 -0.31 -12.82
CA ALA A 97 -0.60 -1.52 -13.44
C ALA A 97 0.26 -2.73 -13.09
N GLY A 98 -0.37 -3.84 -12.75
CA GLY A 98 0.30 -5.12 -12.52
C GLY A 98 -0.27 -6.23 -13.39
N GLY A 99 0.59 -7.12 -13.90
CA GLY A 99 0.18 -8.24 -14.74
C GLY A 99 1.37 -9.01 -15.31
N THR A 100 1.14 -9.80 -16.35
CA THR A 100 2.22 -10.52 -17.04
C THR A 100 3.11 -9.57 -17.82
N MET A 101 4.35 -10.00 -18.11
CA MET A 101 5.27 -9.20 -18.91
C MET A 101 4.73 -8.92 -20.32
N GLU A 102 3.95 -9.86 -20.88
CA GLU A 102 3.31 -9.70 -22.18
C GLU A 102 2.23 -8.61 -22.14
N GLN A 103 1.34 -8.63 -21.13
CA GLN A 103 0.31 -7.61 -20.94
C GLN A 103 0.91 -6.22 -20.74
N LEU A 104 1.99 -6.13 -19.96
CA LEU A 104 2.68 -4.85 -19.73
C LEU A 104 3.37 -4.33 -20.99
N ALA A 105 3.93 -5.21 -21.83
CA ALA A 105 4.48 -4.85 -23.12
C ALA A 105 3.38 -4.35 -24.09
N ALA A 106 2.22 -4.98 -24.09
CA ALA A 106 1.06 -4.53 -24.89
C ALA A 106 0.63 -3.11 -24.43
N LEU A 107 0.48 -2.86 -23.13
CA LEU A 107 0.17 -1.52 -22.59
C LEU A 107 1.22 -0.48 -22.97
N ALA A 108 2.51 -0.84 -22.98
CA ALA A 108 3.58 0.07 -23.36
C ALA A 108 3.53 0.47 -24.85
N ASN A 109 3.06 -0.43 -25.72
CA ASN A 109 2.89 -0.18 -27.14
C ASN A 109 1.58 0.55 -27.49
N ASP A 110 0.58 0.43 -26.63
CA ASP A 110 -0.75 1.06 -26.78
C ASP A 110 -1.14 1.78 -25.46
N PRO A 111 -0.44 2.88 -25.10
CA PRO A 111 -0.66 3.57 -23.83
C PRO A 111 -2.01 4.32 -23.83
N PRO A 112 -2.60 4.54 -22.65
CA PRO A 112 -3.78 5.39 -22.51
C PRO A 112 -3.51 6.81 -23.03
N GLU A 113 -4.51 7.44 -23.60
CA GLU A 113 -4.41 8.81 -24.10
C GLU A 113 -3.97 9.79 -22.98
N GLY A 114 -3.02 10.65 -23.28
CA GLY A 114 -2.48 11.63 -22.34
C GLY A 114 -1.64 11.05 -21.21
N ALA A 115 -1.39 9.73 -21.20
CA ALA A 115 -0.59 9.06 -20.17
C ALA A 115 0.78 8.61 -20.68
N ARG A 116 1.70 8.43 -19.74
CA ARG A 116 3.03 7.84 -19.97
C ARG A 116 3.18 6.56 -19.16
N VAL A 117 3.59 5.49 -19.80
CA VAL A 117 3.85 4.20 -19.15
C VAL A 117 5.34 4.08 -18.83
N ARG A 118 5.67 3.70 -17.61
CA ARG A 118 7.03 3.51 -17.12
C ARG A 118 7.15 2.17 -16.41
N PRO A 119 7.93 1.22 -16.93
CA PRO A 119 8.20 -0.04 -16.24
C PRO A 119 8.85 0.20 -14.87
N LEU A 120 8.43 -0.58 -13.89
CA LEU A 120 9.00 -0.57 -12.54
C LEU A 120 9.94 -1.76 -12.36
N GLN A 121 11.06 -1.53 -11.67
CA GLN A 121 12.01 -2.60 -11.33
C GLN A 121 11.53 -3.32 -10.06
N VAL A 122 10.60 -4.24 -10.22
CA VAL A 122 10.01 -5.05 -9.14
C VAL A 122 10.03 -6.53 -9.52
N ALA A 123 10.00 -7.41 -8.53
CA ALA A 123 10.12 -8.84 -8.73
C ALA A 123 8.85 -9.51 -9.27
N GLY A 124 7.70 -8.82 -9.28
CA GLY A 124 6.44 -9.41 -9.73
C GLY A 124 5.27 -8.44 -9.66
N ALA A 125 4.09 -8.89 -10.08
CA ALA A 125 2.85 -8.13 -10.06
C ALA A 125 2.22 -8.15 -8.65
N PHE A 126 2.78 -7.36 -7.73
CA PHE A 126 2.26 -7.21 -6.37
C PHE A 126 0.86 -6.60 -6.40
N HIS A 127 0.06 -6.90 -5.37
CA HIS A 127 -1.31 -6.38 -5.24
C HIS A 127 -2.26 -6.80 -6.37
N THR A 128 -1.98 -7.95 -6.97
CA THR A 128 -2.80 -8.58 -8.02
C THR A 128 -3.08 -10.04 -7.69
N VAL A 129 -3.92 -10.68 -8.47
CA VAL A 129 -4.23 -12.12 -8.36
C VAL A 129 -2.98 -13.00 -8.40
N HIS A 130 -1.89 -12.56 -8.99
CA HIS A 130 -0.62 -13.31 -9.03
C HIS A 130 0.01 -13.50 -7.63
N MET A 131 -0.39 -12.71 -6.64
CA MET A 131 0.05 -12.86 -5.25
C MET A 131 -0.88 -13.75 -4.42
N ALA A 132 -1.95 -14.32 -4.98
CA ALA A 132 -2.88 -15.20 -4.26
C ALA A 132 -2.18 -16.37 -3.53
N PRO A 133 -1.12 -17.02 -4.07
CA PRO A 133 -0.40 -18.07 -3.34
C PRO A 133 0.21 -17.61 -2.01
N ALA A 134 0.55 -16.32 -1.85
CA ALA A 134 1.11 -15.78 -0.62
C ALA A 134 0.09 -15.67 0.52
N VAL A 135 -1.21 -15.51 0.20
CA VAL A 135 -2.27 -15.26 1.18
C VAL A 135 -2.39 -16.40 2.20
N SER A 136 -2.37 -17.65 1.76
CA SER A 136 -2.50 -18.82 2.66
C SER A 136 -1.36 -18.91 3.67
N THR A 137 -0.14 -18.57 3.25
CA THR A 137 1.03 -18.52 4.13
C THR A 137 0.88 -17.41 5.16
N LEU A 138 0.50 -16.19 4.73
CA LEU A 138 0.29 -15.06 5.63
C LEU A 138 -0.87 -15.30 6.60
N ALA A 139 -1.97 -15.90 6.14
CA ALA A 139 -3.09 -16.24 7.00
C ALA A 139 -2.69 -17.22 8.12
N ARG A 140 -1.77 -18.16 7.84
CA ARG A 140 -1.24 -19.07 8.85
C ARG A 140 -0.43 -18.32 9.92
N TYR A 141 0.43 -17.39 9.52
CA TYR A 141 1.19 -16.56 10.48
C TYR A 141 0.28 -15.63 11.27
N ALA A 142 -0.71 -15.02 10.64
CA ALA A 142 -1.65 -14.14 11.29
C ALA A 142 -2.39 -14.80 12.46
N ARG A 143 -2.69 -16.10 12.37
CA ARG A 143 -3.34 -16.85 13.47
C ARG A 143 -2.53 -16.92 14.76
N SER A 144 -1.23 -16.72 14.71
CA SER A 144 -0.36 -16.70 15.89
C SER A 144 -0.09 -15.29 16.42
N ILE A 145 -0.66 -14.25 15.80
CA ILE A 145 -0.49 -12.87 16.21
C ILE A 145 -1.64 -12.46 17.12
N SER A 146 -1.31 -12.02 18.33
CA SER A 146 -2.27 -11.35 19.21
C SER A 146 -2.39 -9.88 18.79
N THR A 147 -3.62 -9.40 18.66
CA THR A 147 -3.91 -8.02 18.26
C THR A 147 -4.59 -7.25 19.38
N HIS A 148 -4.43 -5.93 19.34
CA HIS A 148 -5.19 -4.96 20.12
C HIS A 148 -5.90 -4.00 19.15
N ASP A 149 -6.94 -3.33 19.63
CA ASP A 149 -7.55 -2.27 18.84
C ASP A 149 -6.63 -1.04 18.74
N PRO A 150 -6.62 -0.32 17.63
CA PRO A 150 -5.70 0.78 17.40
C PRO A 150 -5.96 1.94 18.36
N ARG A 151 -4.89 2.55 18.87
CA ARG A 151 -4.97 3.73 19.74
C ARG A 151 -5.11 5.04 18.96
N THR A 152 -4.86 5.01 17.65
CA THR A 152 -4.93 6.15 16.74
C THR A 152 -5.75 5.73 15.55
N ALA A 153 -6.55 6.63 14.98
CA ALA A 153 -7.27 6.34 13.73
C ALA A 153 -6.29 5.81 12.69
N LEU A 154 -6.53 4.61 12.19
CA LEU A 154 -5.64 3.93 11.25
C LEU A 154 -6.38 3.66 9.94
N LEU A 155 -5.83 4.17 8.83
CA LEU A 155 -6.42 4.00 7.51
C LEU A 155 -5.97 2.69 6.87
N SER A 156 -6.89 2.07 6.13
CA SER A 156 -6.61 0.84 5.37
C SER A 156 -6.47 1.12 3.88
N ASN A 157 -5.48 0.48 3.26
CA ASN A 157 -5.29 0.54 1.80
C ASN A 157 -6.40 -0.17 1.00
N ALA A 158 -7.24 -0.99 1.63
CA ALA A 158 -8.31 -1.69 0.94
C ALA A 158 -9.37 -0.74 0.37
N ASP A 159 -9.72 0.28 1.15
CA ASP A 159 -10.85 1.18 0.88
C ASP A 159 -10.69 2.61 1.44
N GLY A 160 -9.54 2.93 2.03
CA GLY A 160 -9.28 4.23 2.68
C GLY A 160 -10.01 4.42 4.01
N SER A 161 -10.79 3.46 4.48
CA SER A 161 -11.58 3.61 5.71
C SER A 161 -10.71 3.61 6.97
N VAL A 162 -11.21 4.24 8.03
CA VAL A 162 -10.65 4.10 9.39
C VAL A 162 -11.05 2.74 9.94
N VAL A 163 -10.06 1.95 10.35
CA VAL A 163 -10.29 0.64 10.97
C VAL A 163 -10.20 0.75 12.48
N HIS A 164 -11.20 0.23 13.19
CA HIS A 164 -11.32 0.29 14.65
C HIS A 164 -10.97 -1.02 15.35
N SER A 165 -10.84 -2.11 14.59
CA SER A 165 -10.55 -3.44 15.13
C SER A 165 -9.16 -3.93 14.67
N GLY A 166 -8.32 -4.31 15.64
CA GLY A 166 -7.02 -4.89 15.33
C GLY A 166 -7.09 -6.23 14.61
N VAL A 167 -8.11 -7.04 14.93
CA VAL A 167 -8.36 -8.33 14.24
C VAL A 167 -8.73 -8.08 12.78
N GLU A 168 -9.60 -7.10 12.52
CA GLU A 168 -9.98 -6.72 11.16
C GLU A 168 -8.76 -6.20 10.39
N PHE A 169 -7.96 -5.31 11.00
CA PHE A 169 -6.78 -4.76 10.35
C PHE A 169 -5.79 -5.85 9.97
N LEU A 170 -5.51 -6.80 10.87
CA LEU A 170 -4.65 -7.94 10.58
C LEU A 170 -5.18 -8.80 9.41
N THR A 171 -6.50 -9.00 9.34
CA THR A 171 -7.14 -9.70 8.23
C THR A 171 -6.93 -8.96 6.91
N ARG A 172 -7.08 -7.62 6.92
CA ARG A 172 -6.82 -6.77 5.75
C ARG A 172 -5.35 -6.82 5.34
N LEU A 173 -4.39 -6.84 6.27
CA LEU A 173 -2.95 -7.00 5.99
C LEU A 173 -2.64 -8.31 5.27
N VAL A 174 -3.32 -9.40 5.62
CA VAL A 174 -3.16 -10.72 4.97
C VAL A 174 -3.61 -10.67 3.51
N THR A 175 -4.75 -10.06 3.25
CA THR A 175 -5.34 -10.02 1.90
C THR A 175 -4.80 -8.87 1.04
N GLN A 176 -4.13 -7.89 1.63
CA GLN A 176 -3.56 -6.75 0.92
C GLN A 176 -2.63 -7.16 -0.22
N VAL A 177 -1.85 -8.25 -0.04
CA VAL A 177 -0.81 -8.64 -1.01
C VAL A 177 -1.37 -8.99 -2.39
N ASN A 178 -2.63 -9.43 -2.45
CA ASN A 178 -3.31 -9.79 -3.69
C ASN A 178 -4.51 -8.86 -4.04
N ASN A 179 -4.63 -7.73 -3.35
CA ASN A 179 -5.65 -6.72 -3.59
C ASN A 179 -5.04 -5.34 -3.81
N PRO A 180 -5.70 -4.47 -4.58
CA PRO A 180 -5.22 -3.12 -4.87
C PRO A 180 -4.97 -2.26 -3.62
N VAL A 181 -3.96 -1.41 -3.72
CA VAL A 181 -3.69 -0.34 -2.74
C VAL A 181 -4.44 0.92 -3.17
N ARG A 182 -5.42 1.33 -2.39
CA ARG A 182 -6.24 2.53 -2.61
C ARG A 182 -5.69 3.71 -1.79
N TRP A 183 -4.47 4.13 -2.15
CA TRP A 183 -3.85 5.28 -1.50
C TRP A 183 -4.59 6.59 -1.77
N ASP A 184 -5.22 6.70 -2.93
CA ASP A 184 -6.13 7.79 -3.29
C ASP A 184 -7.23 7.98 -2.24
N LEU A 185 -7.89 6.90 -1.82
CA LEU A 185 -8.94 6.93 -0.79
C LEU A 185 -8.37 7.22 0.60
N CYS A 186 -7.18 6.72 0.92
CA CYS A 186 -6.51 7.09 2.18
C CYS A 186 -6.27 8.60 2.26
N MET A 187 -5.78 9.22 1.18
CA MET A 187 -5.57 10.67 1.13
C MET A 187 -6.89 11.45 1.21
N GLN A 188 -7.95 10.97 0.54
CA GLN A 188 -9.28 11.57 0.65
C GLN A 188 -9.76 11.55 2.10
N THR A 189 -9.68 10.42 2.79
CA THR A 189 -10.07 10.30 4.20
C THR A 189 -9.21 11.20 5.10
N MET A 190 -7.90 11.35 4.83
CA MET A 190 -7.06 12.31 5.56
C MET A 190 -7.60 13.74 5.43
N ALA A 191 -8.04 14.15 4.23
CA ALA A 191 -8.65 15.47 4.02
C ALA A 191 -9.97 15.62 4.77
N GLU A 192 -10.84 14.61 4.71
CA GLU A 192 -12.14 14.60 5.39
C GLU A 192 -11.99 14.66 6.92
N LEU A 193 -10.92 14.04 7.46
CA LEU A 193 -10.56 14.10 8.89
C LEU A 193 -9.88 15.43 9.29
N GLY A 194 -9.64 16.33 8.35
CA GLY A 194 -9.03 17.63 8.61
C GLY A 194 -7.52 17.55 8.94
N VAL A 195 -6.80 16.59 8.38
CA VAL A 195 -5.34 16.48 8.55
C VAL A 195 -4.66 17.70 7.92
N THR A 196 -3.91 18.45 8.73
CA THR A 196 -3.23 19.70 8.32
C THR A 196 -1.73 19.52 8.11
N ALA A 197 -1.14 18.45 8.62
CA ALA A 197 0.29 18.14 8.45
C ALA A 197 0.53 16.64 8.40
N VAL A 198 1.53 16.23 7.63
CA VAL A 198 1.92 14.83 7.46
C VAL A 198 3.43 14.69 7.68
N ILE A 199 3.80 13.66 8.43
CA ILE A 199 5.18 13.25 8.62
C ILE A 199 5.37 11.87 7.99
N GLU A 200 6.25 11.78 7.01
CA GLU A 200 6.63 10.50 6.39
C GLU A 200 7.90 9.96 7.03
N LEU A 201 7.84 8.72 7.53
CA LEU A 201 9.01 8.05 8.12
C LEU A 201 9.98 7.59 7.03
N PRO A 202 11.31 7.58 7.29
CA PRO A 202 12.31 7.14 6.33
C PRO A 202 12.13 5.66 5.88
N PRO A 203 12.47 5.37 4.59
CA PRO A 203 12.93 6.30 3.56
C PRO A 203 11.77 7.13 3.01
N ALA A 204 11.82 8.44 3.24
CA ALA A 204 10.75 9.39 2.92
C ALA A 204 10.88 9.97 1.51
N GLY A 205 9.84 10.70 1.05
CA GLY A 205 9.82 11.48 -0.19
C GLY A 205 8.76 11.01 -1.19
N THR A 206 8.43 9.72 -1.24
CA THR A 206 7.43 9.19 -2.17
C THR A 206 6.02 9.59 -1.78
N LEU A 207 5.60 9.28 -0.56
CA LEU A 207 4.24 9.58 -0.09
C LEU A 207 4.04 11.08 0.12
N THR A 208 5.06 11.79 0.63
CA THR A 208 5.06 13.25 0.70
C THR A 208 4.84 13.87 -0.68
N GLY A 209 5.49 13.33 -1.72
CA GLY A 209 5.30 13.78 -3.10
C GLY A 209 3.89 13.53 -3.62
N LEU A 210 3.26 12.41 -3.27
CA LEU A 210 1.87 12.11 -3.62
C LEU A 210 0.90 13.06 -2.91
N ILE A 211 1.06 13.22 -1.59
CA ILE A 211 0.20 14.06 -0.77
C ILE A 211 0.25 15.52 -1.24
N LYS A 212 1.45 16.08 -1.49
CA LYS A 212 1.60 17.46 -2.01
C LYS A 212 0.89 17.71 -3.34
N ARG A 213 0.68 16.68 -4.15
CA ARG A 213 -0.04 16.80 -5.43
C ARG A 213 -1.54 16.61 -5.28
N ALA A 214 -1.98 15.85 -4.28
CA ALA A 214 -3.37 15.48 -4.08
C ALA A 214 -4.10 16.41 -3.10
N LEU A 215 -3.40 16.90 -2.10
CA LEU A 215 -3.95 17.76 -1.04
C LEU A 215 -3.22 19.11 -1.09
N PRO A 216 -3.93 20.20 -1.34
CA PRO A 216 -3.37 21.55 -1.45
C PRO A 216 -2.83 22.09 -0.11
#